data_eba89379d9ed6cb81994bd17b8c46cc6
#
_entry.id   eba89379d9ed6cb81994bd17b8c46cc6
#
_cell.length_a   1.000
_cell.length_b   1.000
_cell.length_c   1.000
_cell.angle_alpha   90.00
_cell.angle_beta   90.00
_cell.angle_gamma   90.00
#
_symmetry.space_group_name_H-M   'P 1'
#
loop_
_entity.id
_entity.type
_entity.pdbx_description
1 polymer ?
#
loop_
_entity_poly.entity_id
_entity_poly.type
_entity_poly.pdbx_seq_one_letter_code
_entity_poly.pdbx_strand_id
1 'polypeptide(L)'
;MQFAASSTEILDAHERGRIASLIGVEGGHSLGSSLAVLRTLYQLGVRYLTLTHTCNTPWAKSSSVEDEEQDGGGLTAFGKTVVQEMNRLGMLIDLSHTARATMRDALRASKAPVIFSHSSAFAICNSSRNVPDDILRQLAANGGLVMVTFYNYFVKCGSQATVSDVAEHIYYIKNLIGVDHIGVGGDFDGINKTPRGLEDVSKYPELFAELLRSGNWNVYDLKKVAGLNLLRVLQKVEKVRDDMRTAGMTPSEEYLQDSPDTTGSCALDINSVQTVMEI
;
A
#
# COMPACT_ATOMS: atom_id res chain seq x y z
N MET A 1 11.25 7.85 18.40
CA MET A 1 10.03 7.69 17.60
C MET A 1 8.84 8.25 18.37
N GLN A 2 7.80 8.68 17.67
CA GLN A 2 6.54 9.16 18.23
C GLN A 2 5.38 8.57 17.40
N PHE A 3 4.41 7.96 18.05
CA PHE A 3 3.19 7.50 17.37
C PHE A 3 2.44 8.70 16.80
N ALA A 4 1.94 8.56 15.57
CA ALA A 4 1.16 9.56 14.88
C ALA A 4 -0.02 8.88 14.16
N ALA A 5 -1.21 9.41 14.37
CA ALA A 5 -2.46 8.88 13.82
C ALA A 5 -3.17 9.88 12.88
N SER A 6 -2.51 11.01 12.57
CA SER A 6 -3.01 12.01 11.65
C SER A 6 -1.88 12.75 10.94
N SER A 7 -2.21 13.41 9.84
CA SER A 7 -1.26 14.25 9.10
C SER A 7 -0.70 15.39 9.97
N THR A 8 -1.51 15.97 10.84
CA THR A 8 -1.10 17.00 11.78
C THR A 8 -0.09 16.45 12.79
N GLU A 9 -0.34 15.27 13.37
CA GLU A 9 0.57 14.64 14.33
C GLU A 9 1.92 14.25 13.69
N ILE A 10 1.94 13.91 12.40
CA ILE A 10 3.18 13.69 11.65
C ILE A 10 3.99 14.97 11.58
N LEU A 11 3.36 16.09 11.24
CA LEU A 11 4.02 17.40 11.16
C LEU A 11 4.54 17.83 12.54
N ASP A 12 3.74 17.72 13.59
CA ASP A 12 4.11 18.02 14.96
C ASP A 12 5.31 17.18 15.44
N ALA A 13 5.32 15.89 15.10
CA ALA A 13 6.44 15.01 15.42
C ALA A 13 7.72 15.48 14.72
N HIS A 14 7.62 15.83 13.42
CA HIS A 14 8.75 16.30 12.63
C HIS A 14 9.31 17.63 13.15
N GLU A 15 8.46 18.61 13.48
CA GLU A 15 8.86 19.90 14.05
C GLU A 15 9.59 19.75 15.38
N ARG A 16 9.25 18.70 16.15
CA ARG A 16 9.94 18.35 17.41
C ARG A 16 11.19 17.50 17.20
N GLY A 17 11.65 17.30 15.96
CA GLY A 17 12.81 16.46 15.64
C GLY A 17 12.56 14.96 15.92
N ARG A 18 11.31 14.51 15.92
CA ARG A 18 10.93 13.11 16.13
C ARG A 18 10.62 12.42 14.81
N ILE A 19 10.80 11.11 14.79
CA ILE A 19 10.34 10.26 13.69
C ILE A 19 8.88 9.88 13.99
N ALA A 20 7.96 10.29 13.11
CA ALA A 20 6.56 9.89 13.20
C ALA A 20 6.42 8.41 12.82
N SER A 21 5.70 7.64 13.64
CA SER A 21 5.43 6.22 13.44
C SER A 21 3.94 6.01 13.26
N LEU A 22 3.54 5.46 12.11
CA LEU A 22 2.16 5.07 11.80
C LEU A 22 2.03 3.56 11.91
N ILE A 23 0.81 3.08 12.17
CA ILE A 23 0.49 1.66 12.18
C ILE A 23 -0.27 1.32 10.90
N GLY A 24 0.19 0.29 10.20
CA GLY A 24 -0.50 -0.35 9.10
C GLY A 24 -0.86 -1.79 9.42
N VAL A 25 -1.88 -2.31 8.74
CA VAL A 25 -2.23 -3.73 8.75
C VAL A 25 -2.09 -4.26 7.33
N GLU A 26 -1.22 -5.22 7.15
CA GLU A 26 -0.95 -5.81 5.85
C GLU A 26 -1.73 -7.10 5.65
N GLY A 27 -2.84 -6.97 4.93
CA GLY A 27 -3.71 -8.08 4.57
C GLY A 27 -5.12 -8.00 5.16
N GLY A 28 -6.11 -7.90 4.28
CA GLY A 28 -7.52 -7.83 4.64
C GLY A 28 -8.07 -9.08 5.31
N HIS A 29 -7.34 -10.21 5.26
CA HIS A 29 -7.67 -11.40 6.04
C HIS A 29 -7.70 -11.12 7.56
N SER A 30 -6.92 -10.13 8.03
CA SER A 30 -6.92 -9.69 9.44
C SER A 30 -8.26 -9.14 9.92
N LEU A 31 -9.19 -8.81 9.00
CA LEU A 31 -10.53 -8.35 9.36
C LEU A 31 -11.48 -9.49 9.75
N GLY A 32 -11.19 -10.75 9.37
CA GLY A 32 -12.16 -11.83 9.47
C GLY A 32 -13.49 -11.48 8.78
N SER A 33 -13.43 -10.70 7.67
CA SER A 33 -14.59 -10.18 6.93
C SER A 33 -15.57 -9.34 7.77
N SER A 34 -15.07 -8.67 8.83
CA SER A 34 -15.88 -7.87 9.76
C SER A 34 -15.55 -6.37 9.66
N LEU A 35 -16.55 -5.56 9.30
CA LEU A 35 -16.43 -4.09 9.35
C LEU A 35 -16.28 -3.56 10.78
N ALA A 36 -16.77 -4.29 11.79
CA ALA A 36 -16.57 -3.94 13.20
C ALA A 36 -15.08 -4.05 13.58
N VAL A 37 -14.40 -5.10 13.11
CA VAL A 37 -12.94 -5.25 13.31
C VAL A 37 -12.18 -4.13 12.60
N LEU A 38 -12.55 -3.78 11.36
CA LEU A 38 -11.97 -2.65 10.65
C LEU A 38 -12.08 -1.34 11.46
N ARG A 39 -13.26 -1.05 12.02
CA ARG A 39 -13.47 0.13 12.89
C ARG A 39 -12.63 0.08 14.15
N THR A 40 -12.54 -1.09 14.78
CA THR A 40 -11.70 -1.27 15.98
C THR A 40 -10.23 -1.03 15.68
N LEU A 41 -9.71 -1.57 14.59
CA LEU A 41 -8.32 -1.33 14.15
C LEU A 41 -8.06 0.17 13.95
N TYR A 42 -8.99 0.89 13.32
CA TYR A 42 -8.87 2.34 13.15
C TYR A 42 -8.84 3.08 14.50
N GLN A 43 -9.68 2.68 15.46
CA GLN A 43 -9.69 3.26 16.81
C GLN A 43 -8.39 2.97 17.57
N LEU A 44 -7.78 1.81 17.34
CA LEU A 44 -6.46 1.45 17.90
C LEU A 44 -5.29 2.18 17.23
N GLY A 45 -5.55 2.99 16.19
CA GLY A 45 -4.56 3.85 15.57
C GLY A 45 -4.04 3.36 14.23
N VAL A 46 -4.58 2.27 13.66
CA VAL A 46 -4.23 1.82 12.31
C VAL A 46 -4.67 2.88 11.30
N ARG A 47 -3.79 3.24 10.35
CA ARG A 47 -4.04 4.29 9.35
C ARG A 47 -3.99 3.81 7.91
N TYR A 48 -3.52 2.59 7.65
CA TYR A 48 -3.74 1.94 6.37
C TYR A 48 -4.05 0.45 6.53
N LEU A 49 -4.76 -0.11 5.56
CA LEU A 49 -5.00 -1.53 5.42
C LEU A 49 -4.70 -1.93 3.97
N THR A 50 -3.82 -2.93 3.80
CA THR A 50 -3.60 -3.59 2.52
C THR A 50 -4.72 -4.60 2.28
N LEU A 51 -5.43 -4.52 1.13
CA LEU A 51 -6.67 -5.29 0.92
C LEU A 51 -6.46 -6.80 0.87
N THR A 52 -5.28 -7.25 0.42
CA THR A 52 -4.86 -8.65 0.43
C THR A 52 -3.38 -8.75 0.80
N HIS A 53 -2.89 -9.94 1.14
CA HIS A 53 -1.47 -10.27 1.20
C HIS A 53 -1.16 -11.35 0.16
N THR A 54 -0.65 -12.49 0.53
CA THR A 54 -0.26 -13.59 -0.39
C THR A 54 -1.42 -14.52 -0.78
N CYS A 55 -2.61 -14.28 -0.28
CA CYS A 55 -3.79 -15.09 -0.52
C CYS A 55 -5.03 -14.22 -0.77
N ASN A 56 -6.03 -14.78 -1.45
CA ASN A 56 -7.32 -14.15 -1.62
C ASN A 56 -8.03 -14.01 -0.27
N THR A 57 -8.77 -12.93 -0.10
CA THR A 57 -9.84 -12.86 0.89
C THR A 57 -11.17 -13.25 0.22
N PRO A 58 -12.24 -13.56 0.98
CA PRO A 58 -13.56 -13.82 0.38
C PRO A 58 -14.12 -12.64 -0.44
N TRP A 59 -13.49 -11.47 -0.38
CA TRP A 59 -14.01 -10.25 -0.99
C TRP A 59 -12.99 -9.48 -1.87
N ALA A 60 -11.70 -9.92 -1.93
CA ALA A 60 -10.66 -9.32 -2.75
C ALA A 60 -9.65 -10.36 -3.24
N LYS A 61 -9.19 -10.23 -4.49
CA LYS A 61 -8.17 -11.11 -5.09
C LYS A 61 -6.76 -10.57 -4.86
N SER A 62 -5.85 -11.49 -4.51
CA SER A 62 -4.41 -11.26 -4.34
C SER A 62 -3.65 -11.43 -5.65
N SER A 63 -2.54 -10.70 -5.80
CA SER A 63 -1.61 -10.83 -6.93
C SER A 63 -0.82 -12.15 -6.96
N SER A 64 -0.85 -12.92 -5.87
CA SER A 64 -0.12 -14.20 -5.77
C SER A 64 -0.92 -15.38 -6.32
N VAL A 65 -2.19 -15.18 -6.72
CA VAL A 65 -3.05 -16.22 -7.30
C VAL A 65 -3.07 -16.05 -8.81
N GLU A 66 -2.58 -17.06 -9.55
CA GLU A 66 -2.30 -16.99 -11.00
C GLU A 66 -3.53 -16.87 -11.92
N ASP A 67 -4.74 -17.12 -11.46
CA ASP A 67 -5.97 -17.04 -12.28
C ASP A 67 -6.55 -15.63 -12.37
N GLU A 68 -5.78 -14.69 -12.97
CA GLU A 68 -6.17 -13.29 -13.04
C GLU A 68 -7.35 -12.98 -13.97
N GLU A 69 -7.71 -13.83 -14.94
CA GLU A 69 -8.63 -13.44 -16.02
C GLU A 69 -9.95 -14.25 -16.09
N GLN A 70 -10.13 -15.32 -15.33
CA GLN A 70 -11.26 -16.22 -15.59
C GLN A 70 -12.56 -15.94 -14.84
N ASP A 71 -12.61 -15.09 -13.78
CA ASP A 71 -13.90 -14.81 -13.12
C ASP A 71 -14.04 -13.39 -12.54
N GLY A 72 -14.77 -12.57 -13.27
CA GLY A 72 -15.78 -11.63 -12.74
C GLY A 72 -15.36 -10.60 -11.68
N GLY A 73 -14.17 -9.98 -11.74
CA GLY A 73 -13.87 -8.82 -10.91
C GLY A 73 -12.90 -9.09 -9.76
N GLY A 74 -12.23 -8.01 -9.29
CA GLY A 74 -11.25 -8.05 -8.21
C GLY A 74 -11.88 -7.93 -6.82
N LEU A 75 -12.91 -7.07 -6.68
CA LEU A 75 -13.68 -6.85 -5.46
C LEU A 75 -15.09 -7.35 -5.60
N THR A 76 -15.57 -8.10 -4.61
CA THR A 76 -17.01 -8.39 -4.48
C THR A 76 -17.81 -7.13 -4.06
N ALA A 77 -19.14 -7.23 -3.95
CA ALA A 77 -19.95 -6.17 -3.38
C ALA A 77 -19.47 -5.79 -1.98
N PHE A 78 -19.24 -6.78 -1.12
CA PHE A 78 -18.71 -6.55 0.24
C PHE A 78 -17.31 -5.90 0.20
N GLY A 79 -16.41 -6.31 -0.71
CA GLY A 79 -15.11 -5.66 -0.87
C GLY A 79 -15.21 -4.18 -1.22
N LYS A 80 -16.19 -3.79 -2.05
CA LYS A 80 -16.48 -2.39 -2.34
C LYS A 80 -16.99 -1.66 -1.09
N THR A 81 -17.81 -2.31 -0.27
CA THR A 81 -18.28 -1.77 1.02
C THR A 81 -17.11 -1.57 2.00
N VAL A 82 -16.14 -2.49 2.06
CA VAL A 82 -14.90 -2.31 2.84
C VAL A 82 -14.15 -1.05 2.40
N VAL A 83 -13.95 -0.86 1.08
CA VAL A 83 -13.31 0.34 0.51
C VAL A 83 -14.05 1.62 0.89
N GLN A 84 -15.38 1.62 0.82
CA GLN A 84 -16.21 2.78 1.19
C GLN A 84 -16.14 3.08 2.69
N GLU A 85 -16.14 2.05 3.54
CA GLU A 85 -16.02 2.20 4.99
C GLU A 85 -14.62 2.73 5.37
N MET A 86 -13.55 2.29 4.70
CA MET A 86 -12.21 2.85 4.86
C MET A 86 -12.19 4.35 4.51
N ASN A 87 -12.85 4.77 3.42
CA ASN A 87 -12.99 6.19 3.08
C ASN A 87 -13.75 6.96 4.19
N ARG A 88 -14.84 6.38 4.72
CA ARG A 88 -15.62 6.98 5.79
C ARG A 88 -14.83 7.16 7.09
N LEU A 89 -13.96 6.20 7.40
CA LEU A 89 -13.07 6.24 8.56
C LEU A 89 -11.90 7.21 8.36
N GLY A 90 -11.46 7.47 7.14
CA GLY A 90 -10.21 8.18 6.86
C GLY A 90 -8.99 7.26 6.95
N MET A 91 -9.16 5.98 6.58
CA MET A 91 -8.10 4.99 6.49
C MET A 91 -7.59 4.90 5.06
N LEU A 92 -6.27 4.95 4.87
CA LEU A 92 -5.63 4.75 3.58
C LEU A 92 -5.89 3.33 3.06
N ILE A 93 -6.31 3.23 1.80
CA ILE A 93 -6.46 1.97 1.09
C ILE A 93 -5.14 1.65 0.42
N ASP A 94 -4.54 0.53 0.79
CA ASP A 94 -3.29 0.06 0.19
C ASP A 94 -3.56 -1.08 -0.80
N LEU A 95 -3.05 -0.92 -2.01
CA LEU A 95 -3.23 -1.84 -3.14
C LEU A 95 -1.98 -2.69 -3.44
N SER A 96 -0.91 -2.58 -2.65
CA SER A 96 0.17 -3.56 -2.72
C SER A 96 -0.39 -4.97 -2.48
N HIS A 97 0.19 -6.00 -3.07
CA HIS A 97 -0.29 -7.39 -3.00
C HIS A 97 -1.62 -7.70 -3.69
N THR A 98 -2.34 -6.73 -4.25
CA THR A 98 -3.63 -6.99 -4.89
C THR A 98 -3.50 -7.40 -6.36
N ALA A 99 -4.41 -8.24 -6.83
CA ALA A 99 -4.53 -8.55 -8.26
C ALA A 99 -4.91 -7.30 -9.07
N ARG A 100 -4.58 -7.27 -10.35
CA ARG A 100 -4.89 -6.12 -11.25
C ARG A 100 -6.37 -5.78 -11.28
N ALA A 101 -7.24 -6.80 -11.25
CA ALA A 101 -8.70 -6.59 -11.19
C ALA A 101 -9.08 -5.87 -9.88
N THR A 102 -8.50 -6.27 -8.74
CA THR A 102 -8.71 -5.61 -7.44
C THR A 102 -8.21 -4.17 -7.45
N MET A 103 -7.04 -3.90 -8.05
CA MET A 103 -6.53 -2.52 -8.22
C MET A 103 -7.54 -1.64 -8.96
N ARG A 104 -8.05 -2.12 -10.11
CA ARG A 104 -9.04 -1.38 -10.92
C ARG A 104 -10.34 -1.13 -10.17
N ASP A 105 -10.85 -2.16 -9.50
CA ASP A 105 -12.12 -2.06 -8.77
C ASP A 105 -12.00 -1.13 -7.56
N ALA A 106 -10.90 -1.20 -6.81
CA ALA A 106 -10.64 -0.31 -5.68
C ALA A 106 -10.48 1.15 -6.13
N LEU A 107 -9.73 1.42 -7.21
CA LEU A 107 -9.58 2.75 -7.79
C LEU A 107 -10.93 3.35 -8.23
N ARG A 108 -11.85 2.53 -8.75
CA ARG A 108 -13.21 2.97 -9.13
C ARG A 108 -14.12 3.19 -7.93
N ALA A 109 -14.00 2.35 -6.88
CA ALA A 109 -14.86 2.39 -5.71
C ALA A 109 -14.46 3.47 -4.70
N SER A 110 -13.16 3.82 -4.64
CA SER A 110 -12.64 4.77 -3.67
C SER A 110 -12.97 6.22 -4.04
N LYS A 111 -13.48 6.96 -3.05
CA LYS A 111 -13.64 8.43 -3.11
C LYS A 111 -12.37 9.17 -2.68
N ALA A 112 -11.45 8.48 -2.00
CA ALA A 112 -10.20 9.01 -1.52
C ALA A 112 -9.02 8.53 -2.37
N PRO A 113 -7.89 9.24 -2.37
CA PRO A 113 -6.65 8.72 -2.95
C PRO A 113 -6.24 7.41 -2.28
N VAL A 114 -5.68 6.49 -3.07
CA VAL A 114 -5.17 5.20 -2.60
C VAL A 114 -3.64 5.17 -2.64
N ILE A 115 -3.04 4.18 -2.00
CA ILE A 115 -1.59 3.98 -2.04
C ILE A 115 -1.25 2.58 -2.56
N PHE A 116 -0.02 2.45 -3.04
CA PHE A 116 0.73 1.21 -3.07
C PHE A 116 1.89 1.38 -2.10
N SER A 117 1.85 0.71 -0.95
CA SER A 117 2.83 0.91 0.13
C SER A 117 4.23 0.41 -0.24
N HIS A 118 4.32 -0.61 -1.12
CA HIS A 118 5.58 -1.19 -1.59
C HIS A 118 5.37 -1.96 -2.90
N SER A 119 5.46 -1.26 -4.03
CA SER A 119 5.34 -1.83 -5.38
C SER A 119 6.19 -1.03 -6.35
N SER A 120 6.59 -1.65 -7.47
CA SER A 120 7.42 -1.03 -8.50
C SER A 120 6.71 -0.97 -9.86
N ALA A 121 7.39 -0.54 -10.92
CA ALA A 121 6.81 -0.47 -12.26
C ALA A 121 6.85 -1.85 -12.95
N PHE A 122 5.69 -2.35 -13.40
CA PHE A 122 5.57 -3.61 -14.12
C PHE A 122 6.35 -3.60 -15.46
N ALA A 123 6.41 -2.46 -16.12
CA ALA A 123 7.11 -2.32 -17.40
C ALA A 123 8.62 -2.56 -17.29
N ILE A 124 9.23 -2.32 -16.12
CA ILE A 124 10.66 -2.59 -15.89
C ILE A 124 10.86 -4.04 -15.44
N CYS A 125 10.04 -4.51 -14.51
CA CYS A 125 10.09 -5.89 -14.04
C CYS A 125 8.68 -6.49 -14.03
N ASN A 126 8.46 -7.47 -14.91
CA ASN A 126 7.21 -8.20 -15.08
C ASN A 126 6.97 -9.14 -13.89
N SER A 127 6.52 -8.56 -12.78
CA SER A 127 6.07 -9.25 -11.57
C SER A 127 4.62 -8.87 -11.29
N SER A 128 3.78 -9.83 -10.88
CA SER A 128 2.40 -9.55 -10.49
C SER A 128 2.29 -8.59 -9.29
N ARG A 129 3.39 -8.41 -8.52
CA ARG A 129 3.50 -7.46 -7.41
C ARG A 129 3.73 -6.01 -7.88
N ASN A 130 4.09 -5.80 -9.13
CA ASN A 130 4.37 -4.48 -9.72
C ASN A 130 3.14 -3.91 -10.42
N VAL A 131 3.11 -2.58 -10.54
CA VAL A 131 1.96 -1.83 -11.01
C VAL A 131 2.04 -1.60 -12.53
N PRO A 132 1.04 -2.04 -13.32
CA PRO A 132 0.97 -1.78 -14.75
C PRO A 132 0.73 -0.30 -15.07
N ASP A 133 1.13 0.13 -16.27
CA ASP A 133 1.05 1.52 -16.71
C ASP A 133 -0.39 2.09 -16.73
N ASP A 134 -1.37 1.28 -17.12
CA ASP A 134 -2.77 1.69 -17.11
C ASP A 134 -3.29 1.95 -15.69
N ILE A 135 -2.83 1.17 -14.72
CA ILE A 135 -3.13 1.36 -13.29
C ILE A 135 -2.36 2.59 -12.75
N LEU A 136 -1.09 2.77 -13.11
CA LEU A 136 -0.33 3.97 -12.71
C LEU A 136 -1.04 5.25 -13.19
N ARG A 137 -1.56 5.28 -14.43
CA ARG A 137 -2.31 6.44 -14.93
C ARG A 137 -3.64 6.64 -14.17
N GLN A 138 -4.34 5.56 -13.83
CA GLN A 138 -5.55 5.65 -13.00
C GLN A 138 -5.23 6.12 -11.57
N LEU A 139 -4.10 5.67 -11.00
CA LEU A 139 -3.61 6.14 -9.70
C LEU A 139 -3.33 7.65 -9.70
N ALA A 140 -2.70 8.16 -10.76
CA ALA A 140 -2.46 9.60 -10.90
C ALA A 140 -3.78 10.39 -10.97
N ALA A 141 -4.76 9.92 -11.76
CA ALA A 141 -6.08 10.53 -11.83
C ALA A 141 -6.84 10.50 -10.48
N ASN A 142 -6.66 9.43 -9.70
CA ASN A 142 -7.18 9.30 -8.33
C ASN A 142 -6.47 10.24 -7.33
N GLY A 143 -5.28 10.73 -7.67
CA GLY A 143 -4.45 11.55 -6.79
C GLY A 143 -3.61 10.73 -5.80
N GLY A 144 -3.51 9.43 -6.01
CA GLY A 144 -2.83 8.48 -5.16
C GLY A 144 -1.30 8.48 -5.29
N LEU A 145 -0.68 7.46 -4.73
CA LEU A 145 0.76 7.36 -4.53
C LEU A 145 1.24 5.92 -4.70
N VAL A 146 2.32 5.70 -5.46
CA VAL A 146 3.07 4.44 -5.45
C VAL A 146 4.40 4.64 -4.73
N MET A 147 4.66 3.82 -3.71
CA MET A 147 5.92 3.81 -2.98
C MET A 147 6.77 2.65 -3.47
N VAL A 148 7.91 3.00 -4.08
CA VAL A 148 8.78 2.03 -4.77
C VAL A 148 9.44 1.11 -3.73
N THR A 149 9.27 -0.21 -3.94
CA THR A 149 9.85 -1.25 -3.07
C THR A 149 11.34 -1.44 -3.32
N PHE A 150 12.04 -2.02 -2.33
CA PHE A 150 13.46 -2.39 -2.44
C PHE A 150 13.68 -3.90 -2.57
N TYR A 151 12.64 -4.68 -2.80
CA TYR A 151 12.80 -6.12 -2.96
C TYR A 151 13.38 -6.48 -4.33
N ASN A 152 14.54 -7.15 -4.35
CA ASN A 152 15.27 -7.52 -5.59
C ASN A 152 14.38 -8.21 -6.62
N TYR A 153 13.44 -9.08 -6.17
CA TYR A 153 12.55 -9.80 -7.06
C TYR A 153 11.55 -8.90 -7.79
N PHE A 154 11.22 -7.74 -7.22
CA PHE A 154 10.28 -6.78 -7.84
C PHE A 154 11.01 -5.62 -8.50
N VAL A 155 12.27 -5.37 -8.13
CA VAL A 155 13.11 -4.35 -8.76
C VAL A 155 13.78 -4.89 -10.03
N LYS A 156 14.36 -6.09 -9.98
CA LYS A 156 15.18 -6.66 -11.07
C LYS A 156 14.81 -8.11 -11.39
N CYS A 157 13.57 -8.51 -11.19
CA CYS A 157 13.04 -9.82 -11.55
C CYS A 157 13.90 -11.01 -11.04
N GLY A 158 14.35 -10.93 -9.78
CA GLY A 158 15.12 -11.98 -9.13
C GLY A 158 16.64 -11.85 -9.23
N SER A 159 17.17 -10.98 -10.09
CA SER A 159 18.61 -10.68 -10.15
C SER A 159 19.02 -9.77 -9.00
N GLN A 160 20.33 -9.72 -8.68
CA GLN A 160 20.84 -8.78 -7.68
C GLN A 160 20.62 -7.34 -8.16
N ALA A 161 19.76 -6.62 -7.48
CA ALA A 161 19.50 -5.21 -7.73
C ALA A 161 20.54 -4.30 -7.05
N THR A 162 20.55 -3.04 -7.49
CA THR A 162 21.36 -1.95 -6.94
C THR A 162 20.48 -0.73 -6.66
N VAL A 163 21.01 0.27 -5.97
CA VAL A 163 20.34 1.55 -5.78
C VAL A 163 19.94 2.21 -7.10
N SER A 164 20.75 2.04 -8.16
CA SER A 164 20.45 2.60 -9.48
C SER A 164 19.25 1.89 -10.14
N ASP A 165 19.08 0.58 -9.94
CA ASP A 165 17.91 -0.15 -10.43
C ASP A 165 16.61 0.34 -9.75
N VAL A 166 16.67 0.68 -8.46
CA VAL A 166 15.52 1.30 -7.76
C VAL A 166 15.26 2.72 -8.30
N ALA A 167 16.31 3.51 -8.52
CA ALA A 167 16.19 4.84 -9.13
C ALA A 167 15.56 4.77 -10.53
N GLU A 168 15.83 3.73 -11.32
CA GLU A 168 15.23 3.52 -12.64
C GLU A 168 13.71 3.39 -12.56
N HIS A 169 13.17 2.64 -11.60
CA HIS A 169 11.72 2.58 -11.36
C HIS A 169 11.14 3.95 -11.01
N ILE A 170 11.84 4.71 -10.17
CA ILE A 170 11.41 6.06 -9.77
C ILE A 170 11.41 7.00 -10.98
N TYR A 171 12.43 6.96 -11.85
CA TYR A 171 12.48 7.74 -13.09
C TYR A 171 11.36 7.35 -14.06
N TYR A 172 11.14 6.06 -14.23
CA TYR A 172 10.08 5.56 -15.10
C TYR A 172 8.72 6.08 -14.67
N ILE A 173 8.39 5.92 -13.38
CA ILE A 173 7.10 6.36 -12.83
C ILE A 173 6.97 7.89 -12.90
N LYS A 174 8.05 8.65 -12.59
CA LYS A 174 8.07 10.12 -12.74
C LYS A 174 7.73 10.54 -14.16
N ASN A 175 8.33 9.90 -15.15
CA ASN A 175 8.10 10.23 -16.56
C ASN A 175 6.70 9.87 -17.03
N LEU A 176 6.11 8.82 -16.46
CA LEU A 176 4.79 8.34 -16.85
C LEU A 176 3.64 9.14 -16.20
N ILE A 177 3.74 9.44 -14.90
CA ILE A 177 2.63 10.01 -14.11
C ILE A 177 3.00 11.23 -13.26
N GLY A 178 4.24 11.66 -13.30
CA GLY A 178 4.71 12.84 -12.54
C GLY A 178 5.19 12.51 -11.14
N VAL A 179 5.99 13.44 -10.58
CA VAL A 179 6.67 13.28 -9.28
C VAL A 179 5.70 13.27 -8.09
N ASP A 180 4.50 13.83 -8.23
CA ASP A 180 3.52 13.95 -7.15
C ASP A 180 2.93 12.60 -6.72
N HIS A 181 3.15 11.55 -7.52
CA HIS A 181 2.58 10.23 -7.33
C HIS A 181 3.61 9.16 -6.92
N ILE A 182 4.78 9.60 -6.42
CA ILE A 182 5.89 8.71 -6.07
C ILE A 182 6.28 8.87 -4.62
N GLY A 183 6.57 7.74 -3.97
CA GLY A 183 7.23 7.65 -2.67
C GLY A 183 8.21 6.48 -2.65
N VAL A 184 8.71 6.16 -1.48
CA VAL A 184 9.58 5.00 -1.24
C VAL A 184 9.04 4.15 -0.10
N GLY A 185 8.96 2.84 -0.33
CA GLY A 185 8.46 1.85 0.61
C GLY A 185 9.41 0.66 0.67
N GLY A 186 10.50 0.79 1.45
CA GLY A 186 11.63 -0.13 1.42
C GLY A 186 11.33 -1.57 1.80
N ASP A 187 10.31 -1.79 2.62
CA ASP A 187 9.84 -3.12 3.04
C ASP A 187 10.95 -3.95 3.75
N PHE A 188 11.84 -3.29 4.53
CA PHE A 188 13.05 -3.91 5.04
C PHE A 188 12.82 -5.14 5.91
N ASP A 189 11.81 -5.15 6.77
CA ASP A 189 11.52 -6.30 7.65
C ASP A 189 10.66 -7.38 6.95
N GLY A 190 10.06 -7.05 5.81
CA GLY A 190 9.24 -7.97 4.99
C GLY A 190 10.02 -8.69 3.89
N ILE A 191 11.29 -8.35 3.65
CA ILE A 191 12.10 -8.87 2.54
C ILE A 191 13.41 -9.50 3.02
N ASN A 192 13.85 -10.55 2.32
CA ASN A 192 15.07 -11.27 2.65
C ASN A 192 16.28 -10.91 1.75
N LYS A 193 16.09 -10.04 0.75
CA LYS A 193 17.13 -9.59 -0.18
C LYS A 193 16.90 -8.14 -0.57
N THR A 194 17.85 -7.29 -0.21
CA THR A 194 17.86 -5.87 -0.52
C THR A 194 18.79 -5.53 -1.69
N PRO A 195 18.58 -4.41 -2.41
CA PRO A 195 19.52 -3.94 -3.43
C PRO A 195 20.85 -3.54 -2.79
N ARG A 196 21.93 -3.77 -3.52
CA ARG A 196 23.24 -3.25 -3.11
C ARG A 196 23.22 -1.72 -3.08
N GLY A 197 23.62 -1.14 -1.95
CA GLY A 197 23.54 0.29 -1.65
C GLY A 197 22.25 0.72 -0.96
N LEU A 198 21.32 -0.23 -0.68
CA LEU A 198 20.08 -0.01 0.06
C LEU A 198 19.85 -1.17 1.05
N GLU A 199 20.87 -1.53 1.81
CA GLU A 199 20.86 -2.70 2.69
C GLU A 199 19.95 -2.51 3.92
N ASP A 200 19.78 -1.27 4.37
CA ASP A 200 18.98 -0.92 5.53
C ASP A 200 18.52 0.57 5.51
N VAL A 201 17.77 0.99 6.51
CA VAL A 201 17.18 2.35 6.61
C VAL A 201 18.23 3.47 6.59
N SER A 202 19.48 3.22 6.97
CA SER A 202 20.55 4.21 6.93
C SER A 202 20.97 4.58 5.50
N LYS A 203 20.56 3.80 4.52
CA LYS A 203 20.90 3.93 3.10
C LYS A 203 19.93 4.78 2.28
N TYR A 204 18.82 5.21 2.84
CA TYR A 204 17.92 6.14 2.13
C TYR A 204 18.64 7.38 1.54
N PRO A 205 19.61 8.01 2.21
CA PRO A 205 20.38 9.13 1.61
C PRO A 205 21.09 8.76 0.31
N GLU A 206 21.54 7.51 0.14
CA GLU A 206 22.20 7.04 -1.09
C GLU A 206 21.25 7.04 -2.28
N LEU A 207 19.97 6.64 -2.07
CA LEU A 207 18.95 6.71 -3.10
C LEU A 207 18.70 8.17 -3.54
N PHE A 208 18.59 9.09 -2.59
CA PHE A 208 18.39 10.51 -2.93
C PHE A 208 19.61 11.11 -3.62
N ALA A 209 20.83 10.71 -3.23
CA ALA A 209 22.06 11.10 -3.92
C ALA A 209 22.09 10.56 -5.37
N GLU A 210 21.65 9.31 -5.58
CA GLU A 210 21.53 8.70 -6.92
C GLU A 210 20.54 9.47 -7.80
N LEU A 211 19.37 9.82 -7.27
CA LEU A 211 18.39 10.64 -7.98
C LEU A 211 18.98 12.00 -8.38
N LEU A 212 19.70 12.69 -7.48
CA LEU A 212 20.33 13.98 -7.78
C LEU A 212 21.39 13.91 -8.88
N ARG A 213 22.18 12.82 -8.95
CA ARG A 213 23.25 12.65 -9.94
C ARG A 213 22.74 12.72 -11.38
N SER A 214 21.47 12.36 -11.61
CA SER A 214 20.85 12.44 -12.95
C SER A 214 20.67 13.87 -13.48
N GLY A 215 20.74 14.90 -12.61
CA GLY A 215 20.52 16.30 -12.95
C GLY A 215 19.05 16.68 -13.23
N ASN A 216 18.12 15.72 -13.17
CA ASN A 216 16.70 15.90 -13.49
C ASN A 216 15.80 16.05 -12.22
N TRP A 217 16.42 16.25 -11.05
CA TRP A 217 15.75 16.38 -9.78
C TRP A 217 16.18 17.66 -9.05
N ASN A 218 15.22 18.36 -8.53
CA ASN A 218 15.47 19.45 -7.61
C ASN A 218 15.16 19.01 -6.16
N VAL A 219 15.58 19.81 -5.19
CA VAL A 219 15.39 19.54 -3.76
C VAL A 219 13.91 19.38 -3.40
N TYR A 220 13.02 20.12 -4.07
CA TYR A 220 11.59 20.04 -3.79
C TYR A 220 10.99 18.72 -4.28
N ASP A 221 11.40 18.25 -5.46
CA ASP A 221 11.00 16.91 -5.98
C ASP A 221 11.44 15.81 -5.00
N LEU A 222 12.66 15.88 -4.46
CA LEU A 222 13.16 14.90 -3.48
C LEU A 222 12.35 14.94 -2.18
N LYS A 223 11.99 16.12 -1.68
CA LYS A 223 11.11 16.25 -0.50
C LYS A 223 9.74 15.61 -0.74
N LYS A 224 9.18 15.74 -1.95
CA LYS A 224 7.94 15.05 -2.32
C LYS A 224 8.06 13.54 -2.20
N VAL A 225 9.09 12.97 -2.82
CA VAL A 225 9.35 11.51 -2.77
C VAL A 225 9.68 11.04 -1.36
N ALA A 226 10.41 11.84 -0.58
CA ALA A 226 10.81 11.50 0.79
C ALA A 226 9.65 11.46 1.80
N GLY A 227 8.50 12.13 1.50
CA GLY A 227 7.37 12.09 2.44
C GLY A 227 6.24 13.06 2.15
N LEU A 228 6.48 14.20 1.49
CA LEU A 228 5.43 15.19 1.27
C LEU A 228 4.26 14.65 0.44
N ASN A 229 4.52 13.70 -0.48
CA ASN A 229 3.45 13.06 -1.25
C ASN A 229 2.55 12.17 -0.38
N LEU A 230 3.14 11.37 0.53
CA LEU A 230 2.35 10.57 1.48
C LEU A 230 1.53 11.47 2.41
N LEU A 231 2.13 12.55 2.92
CA LEU A 231 1.45 13.53 3.76
C LEU A 231 0.26 14.15 3.03
N ARG A 232 0.44 14.57 1.77
CA ARG A 232 -0.63 15.09 0.90
C ARG A 232 -1.75 14.09 0.71
N VAL A 233 -1.42 12.82 0.47
CA VAL A 233 -2.42 11.75 0.29
C VAL A 233 -3.18 11.54 1.58
N LEU A 234 -2.51 11.43 2.73
CA LEU A 234 -3.17 11.26 4.02
C LEU A 234 -4.11 12.44 4.34
N GLN A 235 -3.68 13.69 4.12
CA GLN A 235 -4.53 14.89 4.29
C GLN A 235 -5.79 14.83 3.43
N LYS A 236 -5.68 14.35 2.19
CA LYS A 236 -6.84 14.19 1.31
C LYS A 236 -7.79 13.09 1.80
N VAL A 237 -7.25 11.99 2.30
CA VAL A 237 -8.05 10.89 2.90
C VAL A 237 -8.79 11.38 4.14
N GLU A 238 -8.12 12.15 5.01
CA GLU A 238 -8.73 12.79 6.18
C GLU A 238 -9.84 13.77 5.77
N LYS A 239 -9.61 14.56 4.72
CA LYS A 239 -10.62 15.45 4.17
C LYS A 239 -11.86 14.71 3.67
N VAL A 240 -11.68 13.61 2.94
CA VAL A 240 -12.81 12.78 2.46
C VAL A 240 -13.61 12.24 3.63
N ARG A 241 -12.97 11.76 4.71
CA ARG A 241 -13.64 11.38 5.96
C ARG A 241 -14.50 12.52 6.50
N ASP A 242 -13.94 13.72 6.59
CA ASP A 242 -14.64 14.87 7.17
C ASP A 242 -15.80 15.33 6.29
N ASP A 243 -15.64 15.30 4.98
CA ASP A 243 -16.72 15.58 4.01
C ASP A 243 -17.85 14.53 4.13
N MET A 244 -17.50 13.23 4.24
CA MET A 244 -18.49 12.16 4.43
C MET A 244 -19.22 12.28 5.77
N ARG A 245 -18.53 12.65 6.84
CA ARG A 245 -19.12 12.91 8.15
C ARG A 245 -20.09 14.09 8.10
N THR A 246 -19.71 15.18 7.44
CA THR A 246 -20.55 16.35 7.26
C THR A 246 -21.79 16.04 6.42
N ALA A 247 -21.67 15.13 5.45
CA ALA A 247 -22.79 14.64 4.65
C ALA A 247 -23.69 13.62 5.40
N GLY A 248 -23.42 13.33 6.66
CA GLY A 248 -24.20 12.42 7.49
C GLY A 248 -24.06 10.95 7.11
N MET A 249 -22.94 10.56 6.47
CA MET A 249 -22.69 9.15 6.14
C MET A 249 -22.57 8.30 7.40
N THR A 250 -23.44 7.30 7.51
CA THR A 250 -23.45 6.33 8.62
C THR A 250 -22.52 5.15 8.36
N PRO A 251 -22.04 4.46 9.42
CA PRO A 251 -21.33 3.19 9.27
C PRO A 251 -22.19 2.17 8.51
N SER A 252 -21.54 1.36 7.66
CA SER A 252 -22.22 0.23 7.04
C SER A 252 -22.36 -0.91 8.06
N GLU A 253 -23.55 -1.49 8.13
CA GLU A 253 -23.86 -2.70 8.93
C GLU A 253 -23.84 -3.97 8.08
N GLU A 254 -23.33 -3.89 6.85
CA GLU A 254 -23.17 -5.04 5.98
C GLU A 254 -22.19 -6.04 6.59
N TYR A 255 -22.51 -7.30 6.51
CA TYR A 255 -21.66 -8.41 6.90
C TYR A 255 -21.60 -9.46 5.80
N LEU A 256 -20.46 -10.12 5.69
CA LEU A 256 -20.35 -11.27 4.81
C LEU A 256 -21.02 -12.46 5.51
N GLN A 257 -22.13 -12.96 4.97
CA GLN A 257 -22.71 -14.23 5.43
C GLN A 257 -21.66 -15.31 5.25
N ASP A 258 -21.52 -16.18 6.26
CA ASP A 258 -20.50 -17.22 6.33
C ASP A 258 -20.21 -17.82 4.94
N SER A 259 -19.12 -17.38 4.38
CA SER A 259 -18.52 -18.09 3.27
C SER A 259 -17.91 -19.34 3.91
N PRO A 260 -18.27 -20.56 3.45
CA PRO A 260 -17.64 -21.77 3.94
C PRO A 260 -16.18 -21.89 3.51
N ASP A 261 -15.52 -20.79 3.23
CA ASP A 261 -14.10 -20.75 2.85
C ASP A 261 -13.20 -20.83 4.08
N THR A 262 -13.42 -21.87 4.87
CA THR A 262 -12.49 -22.37 5.87
C THR A 262 -11.35 -23.17 5.22
N THR A 263 -11.37 -23.36 3.90
CA THR A 263 -10.31 -24.02 3.13
C THR A 263 -9.33 -23.03 2.52
N GLY A 264 -9.50 -21.73 2.78
CA GLY A 264 -8.67 -20.67 2.21
C GLY A 264 -7.24 -20.71 2.76
N SER A 265 -6.29 -20.59 1.85
CA SER A 265 -4.84 -20.52 2.07
C SER A 265 -4.36 -19.42 3.04
N CYS A 266 -5.25 -18.58 3.54
CA CYS A 266 -4.97 -17.52 4.53
C CYS A 266 -5.37 -17.88 5.98
N ALA A 267 -6.00 -19.03 6.21
CA ALA A 267 -6.26 -19.48 7.58
C ALA A 267 -4.96 -19.99 8.21
N LEU A 268 -4.59 -19.43 9.35
CA LEU A 268 -3.49 -19.99 10.15
C LEU A 268 -3.96 -21.34 10.71
N ASP A 269 -3.37 -22.41 10.23
CA ASP A 269 -3.57 -23.71 10.89
C ASP A 269 -2.79 -23.71 12.20
N ILE A 270 -3.52 -23.43 13.29
CA ILE A 270 -2.96 -23.37 14.65
C ILE A 270 -2.30 -24.71 15.03
N ASN A 271 -2.72 -25.83 14.45
CA ASN A 271 -2.13 -27.13 14.70
C ASN A 271 -0.76 -27.29 14.03
N SER A 272 -0.50 -26.57 12.92
CA SER A 272 0.82 -26.58 12.27
C SER A 272 1.86 -25.74 13.02
N VAL A 273 1.45 -24.76 13.83
CA VAL A 273 2.35 -23.90 14.63
C VAL A 273 2.90 -24.65 15.85
N GLN A 274 2.16 -25.60 16.42
CA GLN A 274 2.64 -26.40 17.55
C GLN A 274 3.81 -27.32 17.19
N THR A 275 3.89 -27.77 15.93
CA THR A 275 5.00 -28.64 15.48
C THR A 275 6.34 -27.91 15.31
N VAL A 276 6.32 -26.57 15.19
CA VAL A 276 7.55 -25.76 15.00
C VAL A 276 8.14 -25.30 16.35
N MET A 277 7.39 -25.38 17.45
CA MET A 277 7.88 -25.02 18.79
C MET A 277 8.48 -26.20 19.58
N GLU A 278 8.49 -27.40 19.02
CA GLU A 278 9.07 -28.61 19.66
C GLU A 278 10.40 -29.06 19.04
N ILE A 279 11.14 -28.18 18.33
CA ILE A 279 12.47 -28.49 17.80
C ILE A 279 13.51 -27.56 18.45
#